data_a98387e938555a7aadce794ee445da1d
#
_entry.id   a98387e938555a7aadce794ee445da1d
#
_cell.length_a   1.000
_cell.length_b   1.000
_cell.length_c   1.000
_cell.angle_alpha   90.00
_cell.angle_beta   90.00
_cell.angle_gamma   90.00
#
_symmetry.space_group_name_H-M   'P 1'
#
loop_
_entity.id
_entity.type
_entity.pdbx_description
1 polymer ?
#
loop_
_entity_poly.entity_id
_entity_poly.type
_entity_poly.pdbx_seq_one_letter_code
_entity_poly.pdbx_strand_id
1 'polypeptide(L)'
;MVTTYEAGNYDVIVVGAGHAGSEAALASARMGAKTLLLTMNLEMVAFMPCNPSVGGPAKGVVVREIDALGGEMGRNIDKTYIQMRMLNTGKGPAVRALRAQADKHLYAQEMKKTIEQQENLDLKQGIAERLIVEDGVCKGVVSHTGAIYRSKAVVLTAGTSSRGQIIIGELKYSSGANNSQPSIKLSENLLELG
;
A
#
# COMPACT_ATOMS: atom_id res chain seq x y z
N MET A 1 -16.86 20.80 12.30
CA MET A 1 -15.44 20.44 12.15
C MET A 1 -15.11 19.38 13.17
N VAL A 2 -14.36 18.35 12.82
CA VAL A 2 -13.89 17.33 13.78
C VAL A 2 -12.77 17.96 14.61
N THR A 3 -12.83 17.81 15.94
CA THR A 3 -11.77 18.28 16.84
C THR A 3 -10.50 17.48 16.58
N THR A 4 -9.39 18.17 16.36
CA THR A 4 -8.10 17.52 16.13
C THR A 4 -7.35 17.28 17.43
N TYR A 5 -6.54 16.19 17.47
CA TYR A 5 -5.72 15.82 18.62
C TYR A 5 -4.42 15.14 18.17
N GLU A 6 -3.34 15.33 18.93
CA GLU A 6 -2.06 14.67 18.65
C GLU A 6 -2.16 13.17 18.95
N ALA A 7 -1.83 12.33 17.97
CA ALA A 7 -1.99 10.89 18.02
C ALA A 7 -0.68 10.10 17.91
N GLY A 8 0.42 10.76 17.57
CA GLY A 8 1.74 10.15 17.55
C GLY A 8 2.78 10.87 16.69
N ASN A 9 4.05 10.54 16.96
CA ASN A 9 5.20 11.03 16.23
C ASN A 9 5.99 9.86 15.63
N TYR A 10 6.33 9.98 14.36
CA TYR A 10 7.03 8.97 13.57
C TYR A 10 8.17 9.61 12.76
N ASP A 11 9.08 8.80 12.25
CA ASP A 11 10.06 9.25 11.26
C ASP A 11 9.41 9.24 9.87
N VAL A 12 8.67 8.18 9.56
CA VAL A 12 8.00 7.98 8.27
C VAL A 12 6.54 7.59 8.49
N ILE A 13 5.63 8.18 7.73
CA ILE A 13 4.24 7.74 7.62
C ILE A 13 4.01 7.25 6.20
N VAL A 14 3.50 6.03 6.07
CA VAL A 14 3.07 5.45 4.79
C VAL A 14 1.54 5.42 4.76
N VAL A 15 0.94 6.03 3.76
CA VAL A 15 -0.52 6.08 3.58
C VAL A 15 -0.95 5.07 2.52
N GLY A 16 -1.69 4.05 2.96
CA GLY A 16 -2.17 2.96 2.13
C GLY A 16 -1.34 1.69 2.30
N ALA A 17 -1.98 0.58 2.70
CA ALA A 17 -1.34 -0.72 2.91
C ALA A 17 -1.55 -1.70 1.75
N GLY A 18 -1.57 -1.20 0.52
CA GLY A 18 -1.43 -2.03 -0.68
C GLY A 18 0.01 -2.57 -0.81
N HIS A 19 0.33 -3.22 -1.92
CA HIS A 19 1.67 -3.80 -2.12
C HIS A 19 2.79 -2.77 -1.99
N ALA A 20 2.64 -1.60 -2.63
CA ALA A 20 3.63 -0.53 -2.55
C ALA A 20 3.81 0.02 -1.12
N GLY A 21 2.70 0.20 -0.40
CA GLY A 21 2.75 0.69 0.98
C GLY A 21 3.32 -0.32 1.95
N SER A 22 2.99 -1.60 1.80
CA SER A 22 3.57 -2.68 2.60
C SER A 22 5.09 -2.73 2.44
N GLU A 23 5.59 -2.68 1.19
CA GLU A 23 7.03 -2.66 0.90
C GLU A 23 7.71 -1.40 1.46
N ALA A 24 7.12 -0.22 1.25
CA ALA A 24 7.67 1.04 1.76
C ALA A 24 7.76 1.08 3.29
N ALA A 25 6.71 0.60 3.97
CA ALA A 25 6.66 0.57 5.43
C ALA A 25 7.66 -0.43 6.02
N LEU A 26 7.72 -1.65 5.45
CA LEU A 26 8.69 -2.66 5.88
C LEU A 26 10.14 -2.19 5.63
N ALA A 27 10.42 -1.60 4.48
CA ALA A 27 11.74 -1.06 4.17
C ALA A 27 12.15 0.03 5.17
N SER A 28 11.27 1.00 5.44
CA SER A 28 11.52 2.09 6.39
C SER A 28 11.80 1.56 7.80
N ALA A 29 10.95 0.63 8.28
CA ALA A 29 11.09 0.05 9.62
C ALA A 29 12.34 -0.80 9.76
N ARG A 30 12.70 -1.60 8.75
CA ARG A 30 13.92 -2.41 8.70
C ARG A 30 15.19 -1.56 8.69
N MET A 31 15.12 -0.35 8.17
CA MET A 31 16.20 0.64 8.25
C MET A 31 16.26 1.35 9.62
N GLY A 32 15.42 0.99 10.58
CA GLY A 32 15.39 1.56 11.92
C GLY A 32 14.55 2.81 12.10
N ALA A 33 13.81 3.24 11.07
CA ALA A 33 12.92 4.39 11.18
C ALA A 33 11.63 3.98 11.91
N LYS A 34 11.18 4.79 12.87
CA LYS A 34 9.87 4.62 13.50
C LYS A 34 8.78 4.96 12.48
N THR A 35 8.08 3.93 12.02
CA THR A 35 7.19 4.01 10.87
C THR A 35 5.74 3.78 11.26
N LEU A 36 4.83 4.57 10.70
CA LEU A 36 3.39 4.33 10.73
C LEU A 36 2.92 3.89 9.34
N LEU A 37 2.23 2.75 9.28
CA LEU A 37 1.46 2.35 8.11
C LEU A 37 -0.03 2.61 8.40
N LEU A 38 -0.60 3.61 7.73
CA LEU A 38 -2.00 4.01 7.89
C LEU A 38 -2.84 3.48 6.73
N THR A 39 -3.85 2.67 7.02
CA THR A 39 -4.72 2.07 6.02
C THR A 39 -6.19 2.27 6.34
N MET A 40 -7.03 2.36 5.32
CA MET A 40 -8.49 2.50 5.50
C MET A 40 -9.13 1.25 6.11
N ASN A 41 -8.56 0.08 5.83
CA ASN A 41 -9.08 -1.19 6.32
C ASN A 41 -7.94 -2.19 6.54
N LEU A 42 -7.82 -2.71 7.76
CA LEU A 42 -6.80 -3.69 8.15
C LEU A 42 -6.95 -5.05 7.46
N GLU A 43 -8.15 -5.39 7.02
CA GLU A 43 -8.41 -6.64 6.28
C GLU A 43 -8.06 -6.56 4.79
N MET A 44 -7.66 -5.36 4.32
CA MET A 44 -7.28 -5.14 2.93
C MET A 44 -5.76 -4.90 2.75
N VAL A 45 -4.96 -5.25 3.75
CA VAL A 45 -3.50 -5.22 3.64
C VAL A 45 -3.05 -6.16 2.52
N ALA A 46 -2.24 -5.65 1.59
CA ALA A 46 -1.74 -6.38 0.41
C ALA A 46 -2.84 -7.12 -0.38
N PHE A 47 -4.06 -6.60 -0.34
CA PHE A 47 -5.20 -7.21 -1.01
C PHE A 47 -5.04 -7.21 -2.53
N MET A 48 -5.41 -8.32 -3.15
CA MET A 48 -5.40 -8.50 -4.61
C MET A 48 -6.84 -8.47 -5.16
N PRO A 49 -7.40 -7.32 -5.53
CA PRO A 49 -8.82 -7.20 -5.91
C PRO A 49 -9.16 -7.90 -7.22
N CYS A 50 -8.18 -8.05 -8.08
CA CYS A 50 -8.30 -8.68 -9.40
C CYS A 50 -7.77 -10.12 -9.40
N ASN A 51 -6.96 -10.41 -10.38
CA ASN A 51 -6.28 -11.69 -10.57
C ASN A 51 -5.17 -11.84 -9.52
N PRO A 52 -5.28 -12.76 -8.55
CA PRO A 52 -4.32 -12.86 -7.47
C PRO A 52 -3.03 -13.54 -7.94
N SER A 53 -2.15 -12.76 -8.55
CA SER A 53 -0.88 -13.27 -9.06
C SER A 53 0.26 -12.26 -8.93
N VAL A 54 1.45 -12.77 -8.64
CA VAL A 54 2.71 -12.04 -8.59
C VAL A 54 3.59 -12.49 -9.75
N GLY A 55 4.25 -11.53 -10.42
CA GLY A 55 5.13 -11.82 -11.54
C GLY A 55 4.53 -11.58 -12.91
N GLY A 56 5.11 -12.23 -13.94
CA GLY A 56 4.83 -11.97 -15.34
C GLY A 56 5.87 -11.04 -15.98
N PRO A 57 5.79 -10.74 -17.31
CA PRO A 57 6.88 -10.12 -18.06
C PRO A 57 7.45 -8.83 -17.45
N ALA A 58 6.61 -7.88 -17.06
CA ALA A 58 7.08 -6.63 -16.45
C ALA A 58 7.17 -6.74 -14.90
N LYS A 59 6.11 -7.24 -14.28
CA LYS A 59 6.02 -7.32 -12.82
C LYS A 59 7.08 -8.23 -12.21
N GLY A 60 7.44 -9.33 -12.86
CA GLY A 60 8.45 -10.26 -12.38
C GLY A 60 9.85 -9.65 -12.29
N VAL A 61 10.18 -8.67 -13.12
CA VAL A 61 11.44 -7.91 -13.04
C VAL A 61 11.44 -7.06 -11.76
N VAL A 62 10.41 -6.24 -11.58
CA VAL A 62 10.29 -5.37 -10.40
C VAL A 62 10.29 -6.18 -9.11
N VAL A 63 9.56 -7.30 -9.04
CA VAL A 63 9.55 -8.16 -7.83
C VAL A 63 10.95 -8.68 -7.50
N ARG A 64 11.75 -9.07 -8.49
CA ARG A 64 13.14 -9.51 -8.26
C ARG A 64 14.05 -8.39 -7.78
N GLU A 65 13.85 -7.18 -8.30
CA GLU A 65 14.62 -6.00 -7.87
C GLU A 65 14.33 -5.65 -6.41
N ILE A 66 13.07 -5.61 -6.01
CA ILE A 66 12.72 -5.36 -4.60
C ILE A 66 13.11 -6.52 -3.68
N ASP A 67 13.02 -7.76 -4.14
CA ASP A 67 13.50 -8.94 -3.39
C ASP A 67 15.00 -8.88 -3.12
N ALA A 68 15.81 -8.49 -4.14
CA ALA A 68 17.24 -8.28 -3.99
C ALA A 68 17.60 -7.18 -2.97
N LEU A 69 16.69 -6.23 -2.73
CA LEU A 69 16.81 -5.19 -1.72
C LEU A 69 16.22 -5.58 -0.36
N GLY A 70 15.78 -6.83 -0.19
CA GLY A 70 15.20 -7.34 1.03
C GLY A 70 13.69 -7.13 1.16
N GLY A 71 12.98 -6.90 0.05
CA GLY A 71 11.53 -6.78 -0.01
C GLY A 71 10.78 -8.04 0.41
N GLU A 72 9.48 -7.91 0.63
CA GLU A 72 8.65 -8.99 1.20
C GLU A 72 7.77 -9.69 0.16
N MET A 73 7.44 -9.07 -0.96
CA MET A 73 6.53 -9.66 -1.96
C MET A 73 6.99 -11.03 -2.46
N GLY A 74 8.29 -11.19 -2.74
CA GLY A 74 8.87 -12.46 -3.18
C GLY A 74 8.75 -13.53 -2.10
N ARG A 75 9.11 -13.19 -0.87
CA ARG A 75 9.03 -14.11 0.28
C ARG A 75 7.60 -14.49 0.62
N ASN A 76 6.67 -13.54 0.52
CA ASN A 76 5.27 -13.77 0.82
C ASN A 76 4.60 -14.66 -0.23
N ILE A 77 4.89 -14.44 -1.53
CA ILE A 77 4.34 -15.30 -2.57
C ILE A 77 4.89 -16.72 -2.52
N ASP A 78 6.15 -16.91 -2.12
CA ASP A 78 6.75 -18.24 -1.95
C ASP A 78 6.06 -19.09 -0.88
N LYS A 79 5.44 -18.45 0.11
CA LYS A 79 4.66 -19.13 1.16
C LYS A 79 3.20 -19.39 0.75
N THR A 80 2.68 -18.64 -0.22
CA THR A 80 1.23 -18.53 -0.45
C THR A 80 0.80 -18.84 -1.88
N TYR A 81 1.71 -19.25 -2.75
CA TYR A 81 1.35 -19.62 -4.11
C TYR A 81 0.59 -20.97 -4.15
N ILE A 82 -0.37 -21.04 -5.07
CA ILE A 82 -1.09 -22.27 -5.42
C ILE A 82 -0.60 -22.87 -6.74
N GLN A 83 -0.01 -22.04 -7.60
CA GLN A 83 0.58 -22.46 -8.86
C GLN A 83 1.71 -21.50 -9.24
N MET A 84 2.82 -22.06 -9.72
CA MET A 84 3.94 -21.30 -10.25
C MET A 84 4.24 -21.75 -11.68
N ARG A 85 4.39 -20.81 -12.61
CA ARG A 85 4.53 -21.12 -14.02
C ARG A 85 5.48 -20.16 -14.73
N MET A 86 6.35 -20.71 -15.58
CA MET A 86 7.15 -19.90 -16.51
C MET A 86 6.30 -19.53 -17.72
N LEU A 87 6.15 -18.23 -17.99
CA LEU A 87 5.46 -17.70 -19.16
C LEU A 87 6.43 -17.50 -20.33
N ASN A 88 5.89 -17.46 -21.54
CA ASN A 88 6.61 -17.15 -22.77
C ASN A 88 7.80 -18.07 -23.08
N THR A 89 7.73 -19.34 -22.69
CA THR A 89 8.82 -20.31 -22.89
C THR A 89 9.20 -20.52 -24.36
N GLY A 90 8.24 -20.35 -25.29
CA GLY A 90 8.44 -20.44 -26.72
C GLY A 90 8.90 -19.15 -27.41
N LYS A 91 9.04 -18.02 -26.68
CA LYS A 91 9.31 -16.70 -27.27
C LYS A 91 10.75 -16.19 -27.07
N GLY A 92 11.63 -17.01 -26.56
CA GLY A 92 13.01 -16.60 -26.27
C GLY A 92 13.25 -16.09 -24.85
N PRO A 93 14.53 -16.06 -24.42
CA PRO A 93 14.91 -15.82 -23.02
C PRO A 93 14.50 -14.46 -22.46
N ALA A 94 14.57 -13.41 -23.28
CA ALA A 94 14.33 -12.02 -22.84
C ALA A 94 12.91 -11.75 -22.33
N VAL A 95 11.93 -12.54 -22.76
CA VAL A 95 10.51 -12.37 -22.36
C VAL A 95 10.01 -13.50 -21.47
N ARG A 96 10.87 -14.45 -21.11
CA ARG A 96 10.52 -15.50 -20.13
C ARG A 96 10.34 -14.86 -18.76
N ALA A 97 9.21 -15.14 -18.13
CA ALA A 97 8.88 -14.55 -16.85
C ALA A 97 8.16 -15.55 -15.96
N LEU A 98 8.60 -15.61 -14.72
CA LEU A 98 7.92 -16.39 -13.70
C LEU A 98 6.64 -15.67 -13.26
N ARG A 99 5.56 -16.43 -13.11
CA ARG A 99 4.29 -15.97 -12.56
C ARG A 99 3.78 -16.98 -11.56
N ALA A 100 3.51 -16.50 -10.35
CA ALA A 100 2.91 -17.26 -9.28
C ALA A 100 1.44 -16.83 -9.09
N GLN A 101 0.54 -17.78 -9.09
CA GLN A 101 -0.85 -17.59 -8.69
C GLN A 101 -0.92 -17.73 -7.18
N ALA A 102 -1.47 -16.75 -6.48
CA ALA A 102 -1.57 -16.73 -5.03
C ALA A 102 -2.90 -17.33 -4.52
N ASP A 103 -2.86 -17.95 -3.36
CA ASP A 103 -4.02 -17.95 -2.48
C ASP A 103 -4.22 -16.52 -1.97
N LYS A 104 -5.28 -15.89 -2.43
CA LYS A 104 -5.55 -14.47 -2.21
C LYS A 104 -5.69 -14.10 -0.72
N HIS A 105 -6.36 -14.95 0.04
CA HIS A 105 -6.60 -14.70 1.47
C HIS A 105 -5.35 -15.00 2.29
N LEU A 106 -4.70 -16.11 2.02
CA LEU A 106 -3.46 -16.48 2.71
C LEU A 106 -2.35 -15.45 2.44
N TYR A 107 -2.24 -14.94 1.20
CA TYR A 107 -1.27 -13.89 0.86
C TYR A 107 -1.47 -12.61 1.68
N ALA A 108 -2.72 -12.15 1.81
CA ALA A 108 -3.05 -10.97 2.59
C ALA A 108 -2.79 -11.20 4.09
N GLN A 109 -3.15 -12.36 4.63
CA GLN A 109 -2.92 -12.72 6.03
C GLN A 109 -1.44 -12.80 6.37
N GLU A 110 -0.63 -13.47 5.55
CA GLU A 110 0.82 -13.58 5.79
C GLU A 110 1.52 -12.22 5.69
N MET A 111 1.12 -11.36 4.73
CA MET A 111 1.68 -10.00 4.66
C MET A 111 1.29 -9.17 5.89
N LYS A 112 0.03 -9.21 6.31
CA LYS A 112 -0.44 -8.52 7.51
C LYS A 112 0.33 -8.99 8.75
N LYS A 113 0.49 -10.29 8.92
CA LYS A 113 1.29 -10.88 10.00
C LYS A 113 2.74 -10.40 9.99
N THR A 114 3.38 -10.36 8.83
CA THR A 114 4.75 -9.83 8.70
C THR A 114 4.84 -8.37 9.14
N ILE A 115 3.87 -7.54 8.73
CA ILE A 115 3.80 -6.12 9.10
C ILE A 115 3.59 -5.95 10.61
N GLU A 116 2.66 -6.70 11.21
CA GLU A 116 2.34 -6.62 12.63
C GLU A 116 3.49 -7.11 13.54
N GLN A 117 4.34 -8.00 13.03
CA GLN A 117 5.51 -8.52 13.74
C GLN A 117 6.78 -7.69 13.51
N GLN A 118 6.76 -6.73 12.58
CA GLN A 118 7.93 -5.92 12.26
C GLN A 118 8.19 -4.89 13.36
N GLU A 119 9.39 -4.93 13.94
CA GLU A 119 9.86 -3.89 14.87
C GLU A 119 9.86 -2.51 14.19
N ASN A 120 9.65 -1.46 14.96
CA ASN A 120 9.57 -0.07 14.51
C ASN A 120 8.42 0.23 13.53
N LEU A 121 7.42 -0.65 13.39
CA LEU A 121 6.29 -0.48 12.49
C LEU A 121 4.96 -0.57 13.24
N ASP A 122 4.23 0.53 13.26
CA ASP A 122 2.85 0.57 13.74
C ASP A 122 1.88 0.47 12.55
N LEU A 123 0.98 -0.52 12.57
CA LEU A 123 -0.13 -0.62 11.63
C LEU A 123 -1.40 -0.06 12.27
N LYS A 124 -1.99 0.98 11.67
CA LYS A 124 -3.23 1.59 12.18
C LYS A 124 -4.30 1.74 11.10
N GLN A 125 -5.55 1.58 11.53
CA GLN A 125 -6.68 1.87 10.67
C GLN A 125 -7.05 3.35 10.75
N GLY A 126 -7.20 3.97 9.59
CA GLY A 126 -7.65 5.35 9.46
C GLY A 126 -7.57 5.82 8.00
N ILE A 127 -8.35 6.84 7.70
CA ILE A 127 -8.35 7.48 6.38
C ILE A 127 -7.56 8.78 6.51
N ALA A 128 -6.44 8.89 5.79
CA ALA A 128 -5.75 10.17 5.67
C ALA A 128 -6.60 11.13 4.85
N GLU A 129 -6.89 12.31 5.39
CA GLU A 129 -7.70 13.33 4.71
C GLU A 129 -6.88 14.52 4.22
N ARG A 130 -5.79 14.84 4.90
CA ARG A 130 -4.90 15.94 4.48
C ARG A 130 -3.48 15.75 4.97
N LEU A 131 -2.55 16.34 4.25
CA LEU A 131 -1.17 16.52 4.67
C LEU A 131 -1.06 17.76 5.58
N ILE A 132 -0.11 17.72 6.49
CA ILE A 132 0.31 18.88 7.26
C ILE A 132 1.54 19.45 6.56
N VAL A 133 1.40 20.64 6.02
CA VAL A 133 2.51 21.33 5.35
C VAL A 133 2.75 22.66 6.07
N GLU A 134 3.95 22.85 6.55
CA GLU A 134 4.40 24.06 7.28
C GLU A 134 5.67 24.58 6.58
N ASP A 135 5.66 25.81 6.11
CA ASP A 135 6.77 26.44 5.38
C ASP A 135 7.27 25.62 4.17
N GLY A 136 6.33 25.01 3.42
CA GLY A 136 6.63 24.17 2.26
C GLY A 136 7.18 22.78 2.60
N VAL A 137 7.23 22.39 3.88
CA VAL A 137 7.73 21.09 4.35
C VAL A 137 6.57 20.24 4.87
N CYS A 138 6.46 19.00 4.37
CA CYS A 138 5.49 18.04 4.89
C CYS A 138 5.89 17.60 6.31
N LYS A 139 4.96 17.73 7.26
CA LYS A 139 5.14 17.46 8.70
C LYS A 139 4.25 16.33 9.22
N GLY A 140 3.49 15.68 8.36
CA GLY A 140 2.61 14.60 8.76
C GLY A 140 1.27 14.55 8.06
N VAL A 141 0.33 13.85 8.67
CA VAL A 141 -1.03 13.67 8.14
C VAL A 141 -2.10 13.87 9.22
N VAL A 142 -3.28 14.28 8.79
CA VAL A 142 -4.50 14.30 9.61
C VAL A 142 -5.46 13.26 9.09
N SER A 143 -5.97 12.42 9.98
CA SER A 143 -6.98 11.42 9.66
C SER A 143 -8.40 11.98 9.72
N HIS A 144 -9.36 11.21 9.18
CA HIS A 144 -10.79 11.52 9.18
C HIS A 144 -11.38 11.66 10.61
N THR A 145 -10.74 11.06 11.62
CA THR A 145 -11.15 11.17 13.02
C THR A 145 -10.55 12.39 13.74
N GLY A 146 -9.76 13.20 13.03
CA GLY A 146 -9.04 14.33 13.60
C GLY A 146 -7.69 13.96 14.25
N ALA A 147 -7.27 12.71 14.19
CA ALA A 147 -5.97 12.29 14.70
C ALA A 147 -4.84 12.90 13.86
N ILE A 148 -3.94 13.61 14.51
CA ILE A 148 -2.73 14.20 13.94
C ILE A 148 -1.56 13.24 14.16
N TYR A 149 -0.97 12.78 13.08
CA TYR A 149 0.27 12.01 13.10
C TYR A 149 1.39 12.87 12.52
N ARG A 150 2.39 13.19 13.32
CA ARG A 150 3.57 13.97 12.90
C ARG A 150 4.64 13.07 12.34
N SER A 151 5.36 13.52 11.30
CA SER A 151 6.50 12.80 10.74
C SER A 151 7.49 13.70 10.01
N LYS A 152 8.68 13.16 9.77
CA LYS A 152 9.72 13.79 8.94
C LYS A 152 9.45 13.60 7.44
N ALA A 153 8.78 12.49 7.07
CA ALA A 153 8.43 12.17 5.69
C ALA A 153 7.09 11.43 5.61
N VAL A 154 6.37 11.66 4.52
CA VAL A 154 5.13 10.95 4.19
C VAL A 154 5.28 10.31 2.81
N VAL A 155 4.98 9.01 2.74
CA VAL A 155 4.95 8.22 1.50
C VAL A 155 3.51 7.95 1.14
N LEU A 156 3.06 8.46 0.00
CA LEU A 156 1.69 8.26 -0.48
C LEU A 156 1.62 7.06 -1.42
N THR A 157 0.87 6.04 -1.00
CA THR A 157 0.62 4.82 -1.77
C THR A 157 -0.88 4.49 -1.84
N ALA A 158 -1.70 5.52 -1.97
CA ALA A 158 -3.16 5.44 -1.92
C ALA A 158 -3.80 4.64 -3.09
N GLY A 159 -3.02 4.34 -4.13
CA GLY A 159 -3.46 3.51 -5.26
C GLY A 159 -4.69 4.07 -5.97
N THR A 160 -5.58 3.17 -6.38
CA THR A 160 -6.81 3.51 -7.12
C THR A 160 -7.96 4.04 -6.24
N SER A 161 -7.75 4.13 -4.92
CA SER A 161 -8.75 4.68 -4.00
C SER A 161 -8.84 6.21 -4.04
N SER A 162 -7.78 6.89 -4.52
CA SER A 162 -7.75 8.36 -4.66
C SER A 162 -8.78 8.82 -5.69
N ARG A 163 -9.86 9.46 -5.23
CA ARG A 163 -11.03 9.83 -6.04
C ARG A 163 -11.54 8.67 -6.91
N GLY A 164 -11.48 7.46 -6.33
CA GLY A 164 -11.86 6.24 -7.03
C GLY A 164 -13.29 6.29 -7.56
N GLN A 165 -13.51 5.74 -8.75
CA GLN A 165 -14.82 5.66 -9.40
C GLN A 165 -14.99 4.28 -10.04
N ILE A 166 -16.15 3.68 -9.81
CA ILE A 166 -16.57 2.47 -10.51
C ILE A 166 -17.44 2.88 -11.72
N ILE A 167 -17.14 2.28 -12.87
CA ILE A 167 -17.86 2.50 -14.13
C ILE A 167 -18.31 1.14 -14.65
N ILE A 168 -19.63 0.98 -14.81
CA ILE A 168 -20.25 -0.23 -15.35
C ILE A 168 -21.25 0.20 -16.43
N GLY A 169 -20.86 0.12 -17.69
CA GLY A 169 -21.63 0.70 -18.78
C GLY A 169 -21.81 2.20 -18.59
N GLU A 170 -23.05 2.68 -18.49
CA GLU A 170 -23.37 4.10 -18.24
C GLU A 170 -23.40 4.45 -16.74
N LEU A 171 -23.46 3.46 -15.86
CA LEU A 171 -23.46 3.69 -14.42
C LEU A 171 -22.08 4.12 -13.93
N LYS A 172 -22.05 5.24 -13.21
CA LYS A 172 -20.83 5.77 -12.57
C LYS A 172 -21.13 6.16 -11.12
N TYR A 173 -20.28 5.69 -10.20
CA TYR A 173 -20.38 6.10 -8.80
C TYR A 173 -19.03 6.11 -8.12
N SER A 174 -18.89 6.95 -7.09
CA SER A 174 -17.66 7.10 -6.31
C SER A 174 -17.45 5.88 -5.43
N SER A 175 -16.35 5.17 -5.62
CA SER A 175 -15.95 4.01 -4.82
C SER A 175 -14.48 3.68 -5.06
N GLY A 176 -13.84 3.07 -4.08
CA GLY A 176 -12.57 2.39 -4.27
C GLY A 176 -12.75 0.98 -4.82
N ALA A 177 -11.65 0.24 -4.97
CA ALA A 177 -11.66 -1.14 -5.41
C ALA A 177 -12.53 -2.00 -4.47
N ASN A 178 -13.26 -2.96 -5.04
CA ASN A 178 -14.12 -3.88 -4.28
C ASN A 178 -15.18 -3.17 -3.42
N ASN A 179 -15.74 -2.08 -3.92
CA ASN A 179 -16.73 -1.23 -3.23
C ASN A 179 -16.24 -0.66 -1.89
N SER A 180 -14.94 -0.49 -1.73
CA SER A 180 -14.37 0.19 -0.56
C SER A 180 -14.62 1.71 -0.63
N GLN A 181 -14.47 2.37 0.51
CA GLN A 181 -14.60 3.83 0.58
C GLN A 181 -13.49 4.51 -0.24
N PRO A 182 -13.80 5.50 -1.09
CA PRO A 182 -12.80 6.27 -1.82
C PRO A 182 -12.15 7.33 -0.92
N SER A 183 -10.88 7.64 -1.18
CA SER A 183 -10.16 8.75 -0.54
C SER A 183 -10.34 10.02 -1.38
N ILE A 184 -11.34 10.83 -1.04
CA ILE A 184 -11.68 12.05 -1.78
C ILE A 184 -10.90 13.25 -1.22
N LYS A 185 -11.00 13.49 0.08
CA LYS A 185 -10.44 14.69 0.73
C LYS A 185 -8.91 14.77 0.62
N LEU A 186 -8.19 13.65 0.68
CA LEU A 186 -6.76 13.65 0.48
C LEU A 186 -6.40 14.12 -0.93
N SER A 187 -7.16 13.67 -1.93
CA SER A 187 -6.94 14.09 -3.32
C SER A 187 -7.25 15.57 -3.53
N GLU A 188 -8.28 16.10 -2.86
CA GLU A 188 -8.60 17.54 -2.88
C GLU A 188 -7.48 18.34 -2.22
N ASN A 189 -7.00 17.91 -1.05
CA ASN A 189 -5.91 18.56 -0.37
C ASN A 189 -4.59 18.55 -1.19
N LEU A 190 -4.30 17.46 -1.90
CA LEU A 190 -3.15 17.42 -2.81
C LEU A 190 -3.25 18.42 -3.97
N LEU A 191 -4.46 18.64 -4.50
CA LEU A 191 -4.70 19.65 -5.54
C LEU A 191 -4.56 21.08 -5.01
N GLU A 192 -4.93 21.32 -3.74
CA GLU A 192 -4.74 22.63 -3.07
C GLU A 192 -3.26 22.96 -2.81
N LEU A 193 -2.45 21.94 -2.61
CA LEU A 193 -1.02 22.08 -2.34
C LEU A 193 -0.18 22.27 -3.61
N GLY A 194 -0.72 22.01 -4.80
CA GLY A 194 -0.06 22.15 -6.12
C GLY A 194 0.43 20.83 -6.65
#